data_64c0f536e76844685432256e4b2a5c87
#
_entry.id   64c0f536e76844685432256e4b2a5c87
#
_cell.length_a   1.000
_cell.length_b   1.000
_cell.length_c   1.000
_cell.angle_alpha   90.00
_cell.angle_beta   90.00
_cell.angle_gamma   90.00
#
_symmetry.space_group_name_H-M   'P 1'
#
loop_
_entity.id
_entity.type
_entity.pdbx_description
1 polymer ?
#
loop_
_entity_poly.entity_id
_entity_poly.type
_entity_poly.pdbx_seq_one_letter_code
_entity_poly.pdbx_strand_id
1 'polypeptide(L)'
;MALLERAQALEAAGHDILHLEVGEPDFPCAAPIMEAARRALDRGQTRYTPAAGLPALRDAIAQDYRDRLGAPVSPAQVVVTPGASGALQLIMGALLNAGDEVLLCDPGYPCNRQFVTLFGGVPR
;
A
#
# COMPACT_ATOMS: atom_id res chain seq x y z
N MET A 1 -3.79 8.74 -9.85
CA MET A 1 -3.35 10.13 -9.53
C MET A 1 -3.69 11.14 -10.64
N ALA A 2 -3.52 10.85 -11.94
CA ALA A 2 -3.86 11.80 -13.01
C ALA A 2 -5.32 12.31 -13.02
N LEU A 3 -6.29 11.46 -12.64
CA LEU A 3 -7.69 11.88 -12.48
C LEU A 3 -7.87 12.87 -11.33
N LEU A 4 -7.23 12.61 -10.19
CA LEU A 4 -7.26 13.52 -9.04
C LEU A 4 -6.66 14.89 -9.39
N GLU A 5 -5.49 14.91 -10.06
CA GLU A 5 -4.86 16.16 -10.53
C GLU A 5 -5.78 16.92 -11.49
N ARG A 6 -6.48 16.21 -12.37
CA ARG A 6 -7.44 16.82 -13.29
C ARG A 6 -8.65 17.39 -12.56
N ALA A 7 -9.21 16.67 -11.58
CA ALA A 7 -10.31 17.14 -10.74
C ALA A 7 -9.92 18.41 -9.98
N GLN A 8 -8.78 18.40 -9.31
CA GLN A 8 -8.25 19.58 -8.60
C GLN A 8 -8.03 20.79 -9.51
N ALA A 9 -7.53 20.57 -10.73
CA ALA A 9 -7.37 21.66 -11.70
C ALA A 9 -8.71 22.25 -12.15
N LEU A 10 -9.75 21.45 -12.29
CA LEU A 10 -11.11 21.93 -12.61
C LEU A 10 -11.73 22.69 -11.43
N GLU A 11 -11.55 22.22 -10.21
CA GLU A 11 -11.99 22.95 -9.00
C GLU A 11 -11.31 24.31 -8.89
N ALA A 12 -9.98 24.35 -9.10
CA ALA A 12 -9.24 25.59 -9.11
C ALA A 12 -9.69 26.58 -10.21
N ALA A 13 -10.29 26.06 -11.30
CA ALA A 13 -10.92 26.85 -12.35
C ALA A 13 -12.39 27.25 -12.04
N GLY A 14 -12.90 26.91 -10.84
CA GLY A 14 -14.23 27.29 -10.37
C GLY A 14 -15.35 26.30 -10.74
N HIS A 15 -15.02 25.09 -11.21
CA HIS A 15 -16.02 24.05 -11.46
C HIS A 15 -16.39 23.34 -10.14
N ASP A 16 -17.65 22.99 -9.98
CA ASP A 16 -18.14 22.13 -8.91
C ASP A 16 -17.89 20.67 -9.29
N ILE A 17 -17.02 19.99 -8.56
CA ILE A 17 -16.58 18.62 -8.86
C ILE A 17 -17.00 17.66 -7.75
N LEU A 18 -17.73 16.61 -8.12
CA LEU A 18 -18.02 15.50 -7.23
C LEU A 18 -16.88 14.46 -7.33
N HIS A 19 -16.07 14.35 -6.27
CA HIS A 19 -14.95 13.43 -6.21
C HIS A 19 -15.39 11.98 -5.99
N LEU A 20 -15.12 11.09 -6.96
CA LEU A 20 -15.36 9.65 -6.88
C LEU A 20 -14.14 8.84 -7.35
N GLU A 21 -13.02 9.51 -7.64
CA GLU A 21 -11.83 8.90 -8.23
C GLU A 21 -10.89 8.27 -7.19
N VAL A 22 -10.97 8.69 -5.93
CA VAL A 22 -10.16 8.14 -4.84
C VAL A 22 -11.08 7.77 -3.68
N GLY A 23 -11.00 6.52 -3.23
CA GLY A 23 -11.69 6.05 -2.04
C GLY A 23 -10.79 6.24 -0.81
N GLU A 24 -11.06 7.28 -0.01
CA GLU A 24 -10.40 7.44 1.28
C GLU A 24 -11.44 7.77 2.37
N PRO A 25 -11.16 7.40 3.64
CA PRO A 25 -12.04 7.76 4.75
C PRO A 25 -12.16 9.27 4.93
N ASP A 26 -13.35 9.75 5.23
CA ASP A 26 -13.65 11.15 5.53
C ASP A 26 -13.35 11.56 6.98
N PHE A 27 -12.75 10.66 7.77
CA PHE A 27 -12.37 10.88 9.16
C PHE A 27 -10.84 10.77 9.34
N PRO A 28 -10.27 11.50 10.30
CA PRO A 28 -8.82 11.49 10.53
C PRO A 28 -8.33 10.17 11.13
N CYS A 29 -7.02 9.96 11.08
CA CYS A 29 -6.37 8.85 11.75
C CYS A 29 -6.68 8.86 13.27
N ALA A 30 -6.90 7.69 13.86
CA ALA A 30 -7.26 7.55 15.27
C ALA A 30 -6.22 8.21 16.20
N ALA A 31 -6.70 8.90 17.25
CA ALA A 31 -5.86 9.66 18.17
C ALA A 31 -4.68 8.85 18.76
N PRO A 32 -4.84 7.59 19.21
CA PRO A 32 -3.70 6.80 19.72
C PRO A 32 -2.58 6.59 18.71
N ILE A 33 -2.92 6.45 17.42
CA ILE A 33 -1.95 6.28 16.33
C ILE A 33 -1.18 7.59 16.11
N MET A 34 -1.92 8.71 16.05
CA MET A 34 -1.30 10.04 15.92
C MET A 34 -0.36 10.37 17.08
N GLU A 35 -0.75 10.04 18.30
CA GLU A 35 0.08 10.24 19.48
C GLU A 35 1.33 9.34 19.48
N ALA A 36 1.20 8.08 19.03
CA ALA A 36 2.34 7.18 18.89
C ALA A 36 3.35 7.71 17.86
N ALA A 37 2.86 8.24 16.74
CA ALA A 37 3.71 8.86 15.72
C ALA A 37 4.45 10.09 16.26
N ARG A 38 3.75 11.00 16.97
CA ARG A 38 4.38 12.17 17.61
C ARG A 38 5.49 11.75 18.59
N ARG A 39 5.20 10.79 19.48
CA ARG A 39 6.20 10.27 20.42
C ARG A 39 7.41 9.64 19.73
N ALA A 40 7.22 8.99 18.59
CA ALA A 40 8.32 8.41 17.82
C ALA A 40 9.22 9.51 17.24
N LEU A 41 8.64 10.58 16.70
CA LEU A 41 9.37 11.75 16.21
C LEU A 41 10.13 12.45 17.33
N ASP A 42 9.50 12.70 18.48
CA ASP A 42 10.12 13.34 19.64
C ASP A 42 11.32 12.54 20.17
N ARG A 43 11.31 11.21 20.02
CA ARG A 43 12.43 10.32 20.35
C ARG A 43 13.49 10.22 19.27
N GLY A 44 13.35 10.95 18.15
CA GLY A 44 14.29 10.91 17.03
C GLY A 44 14.30 9.57 16.28
N GLN A 45 13.18 8.84 16.26
CA GLN A 45 13.04 7.57 15.54
C GLN A 45 12.85 7.81 14.03
N THR A 46 13.82 8.46 13.40
CA THR A 46 13.79 8.89 12.00
C THR A 46 14.93 8.30 11.17
N ARG A 47 15.62 7.28 11.71
CA ARG A 47 16.76 6.64 11.06
C ARG A 47 16.32 5.54 10.10
N TYR A 48 17.26 5.06 9.27
CA TYR A 48 17.06 3.88 8.43
C TYR A 48 16.58 2.67 9.23
N THR A 49 15.71 1.89 8.62
CA THR A 49 15.20 0.63 9.16
C THR A 49 15.77 -0.55 8.38
N PRO A 50 15.72 -1.78 8.92
CA PRO A 50 15.97 -2.98 8.11
C PRO A 50 15.07 -3.03 6.87
N ALA A 51 15.57 -3.62 5.78
CA ALA A 51 14.85 -3.68 4.50
C ALA A 51 13.44 -4.32 4.61
N ALA A 52 13.27 -5.31 5.47
CA ALA A 52 11.98 -5.94 5.71
C ALA A 52 11.06 -5.17 6.69
N GLY A 53 11.51 -4.04 7.21
CA GLY A 53 10.81 -3.24 8.22
C GLY A 53 11.29 -3.47 9.65
N LEU A 54 10.80 -2.63 10.57
CA LEU A 54 11.15 -2.70 11.99
C LEU A 54 10.77 -4.07 12.59
N PRO A 55 11.68 -4.75 13.33
CA PRO A 55 11.36 -6.03 13.96
C PRO A 55 10.11 -5.97 14.84
N ALA A 56 9.97 -4.97 15.68
CA ALA A 56 8.80 -4.81 16.55
C ALA A 56 7.48 -4.69 15.77
N LEU A 57 7.49 -4.04 14.60
CA LEU A 57 6.29 -3.98 13.74
C LEU A 57 5.98 -5.33 13.11
N ARG A 58 7.00 -6.05 12.65
CA ARG A 58 6.84 -7.40 12.06
C ARG A 58 6.34 -8.40 13.10
N ASP A 59 6.82 -8.32 14.34
CA ASP A 59 6.34 -9.13 15.47
C ASP A 59 4.86 -8.83 15.76
N ALA A 60 4.48 -7.55 15.82
CA ALA A 60 3.10 -7.12 16.06
C ALA A 60 2.16 -7.58 14.95
N ILE A 61 2.57 -7.49 13.68
CA ILE A 61 1.79 -8.00 12.54
C ILE A 61 1.60 -9.50 12.64
N ALA A 62 2.67 -10.26 12.88
CA ALA A 62 2.60 -11.71 13.02
C ALA A 62 1.72 -12.14 14.20
N GLN A 63 1.74 -11.39 15.31
CA GLN A 63 0.86 -11.62 16.45
C GLN A 63 -0.60 -11.35 16.08
N ASP A 64 -0.90 -10.24 15.43
CA ASP A 64 -2.25 -9.90 15.00
C ASP A 64 -2.86 -10.96 14.05
N TYR A 65 -2.06 -11.49 13.13
CA TYR A 65 -2.49 -12.60 12.26
C TYR A 65 -2.85 -13.85 13.06
N ARG A 66 -2.08 -14.19 14.10
CA ARG A 66 -2.39 -15.32 14.98
C ARG A 66 -3.68 -15.08 15.77
N ASP A 67 -3.80 -13.90 16.38
CA ASP A 67 -4.88 -13.61 17.33
C ASP A 67 -6.23 -13.39 16.63
N ARG A 68 -6.24 -12.70 15.50
CA ARG A 68 -7.48 -12.38 14.78
C ARG A 68 -7.88 -13.40 13.74
N LEU A 69 -6.91 -14.03 13.08
CA LEU A 69 -7.16 -14.88 11.91
C LEU A 69 -6.81 -16.35 12.17
N GLY A 70 -6.21 -16.69 13.31
CA GLY A 70 -5.73 -18.02 13.58
C GLY A 70 -4.61 -18.50 12.65
N ALA A 71 -3.98 -17.58 11.89
CA ALA A 71 -2.95 -17.89 10.92
C ALA A 71 -1.55 -17.88 11.55
N PRO A 72 -0.79 -18.99 11.50
CA PRO A 72 0.52 -19.11 12.14
C PRO A 72 1.62 -18.41 11.31
N VAL A 73 1.54 -17.08 11.19
CA VAL A 73 2.54 -16.28 10.49
C VAL A 73 3.76 -16.04 11.40
N SER A 74 4.95 -16.30 10.87
CA SER A 74 6.22 -15.93 11.52
C SER A 74 6.61 -14.49 11.18
N PRO A 75 7.22 -13.73 12.09
CA PRO A 75 7.78 -12.41 11.77
C PRO A 75 8.77 -12.42 10.59
N ALA A 76 9.46 -13.54 10.36
CA ALA A 76 10.36 -13.69 9.21
C ALA A 76 9.64 -13.68 7.85
N GLN A 77 8.34 -13.99 7.82
CA GLN A 77 7.49 -13.99 6.63
C GLN A 77 6.83 -12.63 6.36
N VAL A 78 7.07 -11.64 7.22
CA VAL A 78 6.48 -10.29 7.09
C VAL A 78 7.48 -9.34 6.47
N VAL A 79 7.08 -8.67 5.41
CA VAL A 79 7.82 -7.56 4.78
C VAL A 79 6.93 -6.32 4.78
N VAL A 80 7.42 -5.25 5.39
CA VAL A 80 6.72 -3.96 5.44
C VAL A 80 7.05 -3.16 4.18
N THR A 81 6.04 -2.62 3.53
CA THR A 81 6.19 -1.89 2.26
C THR A 81 5.50 -0.52 2.33
N PRO A 82 5.88 0.44 1.48
CA PRO A 82 5.16 1.70 1.34
C PRO A 82 3.80 1.47 0.64
N GLY A 83 2.80 1.02 1.43
CA GLY A 83 1.47 0.69 0.96
C GLY A 83 1.40 -0.63 0.17
N ALA A 84 0.17 -1.00 -0.19
CA ALA A 84 -0.10 -2.20 -1.01
C ALA A 84 0.54 -2.13 -2.40
N SER A 85 0.69 -0.93 -2.96
CA SER A 85 1.37 -0.74 -4.25
C SER A 85 2.83 -1.18 -4.21
N GLY A 86 3.55 -0.89 -3.12
CA GLY A 86 4.90 -1.39 -2.92
C GLY A 86 4.96 -2.92 -2.80
N ALA A 87 4.00 -3.51 -2.08
CA ALA A 87 3.91 -4.96 -1.97
C ALA A 87 3.64 -5.63 -3.33
N LEU A 88 2.70 -5.10 -4.11
CA LEU A 88 2.38 -5.63 -5.44
C LEU A 88 3.57 -5.56 -6.40
N GLN A 89 4.32 -4.45 -6.40
CA GLN A 89 5.54 -4.35 -7.20
C GLN A 89 6.58 -5.40 -6.80
N LEU A 90 6.81 -5.60 -5.50
CA LEU A 90 7.74 -6.64 -5.04
C LEU A 90 7.29 -8.05 -5.44
N ILE A 91 5.99 -8.35 -5.32
CA ILE A 91 5.41 -9.63 -5.72
C ILE A 91 5.59 -9.86 -7.22
N MET A 92 5.20 -8.89 -8.05
CA MET A 92 5.33 -9.01 -9.51
C MET A 92 6.80 -9.14 -9.92
N GLY A 93 7.70 -8.34 -9.34
CA GLY A 93 9.13 -8.41 -9.63
C GLY A 93 9.80 -9.71 -9.17
N ALA A 94 9.26 -10.37 -8.15
CA ALA A 94 9.80 -11.65 -7.66
C ALA A 94 9.26 -12.87 -8.42
N LEU A 95 8.05 -12.79 -8.99
CA LEU A 95 7.35 -13.94 -9.54
C LEU A 95 7.27 -13.94 -11.07
N LEU A 96 7.33 -12.78 -11.73
CA LEU A 96 7.11 -12.69 -13.18
C LEU A 96 8.42 -12.71 -13.97
N ASN A 97 8.39 -13.45 -15.05
CA ASN A 97 9.32 -13.31 -16.16
C ASN A 97 8.64 -12.57 -17.33
N ALA A 98 9.44 -12.03 -18.24
CA ALA A 98 8.90 -11.38 -19.43
C ALA A 98 8.04 -12.36 -20.25
N GLY A 99 6.80 -11.94 -20.55
CA GLY A 99 5.83 -12.75 -21.30
C GLY A 99 4.91 -13.63 -20.44
N ASP A 100 5.14 -13.74 -19.14
CA ASP A 100 4.23 -14.49 -18.26
C ASP A 100 2.83 -13.86 -18.24
N GLU A 101 1.80 -14.69 -18.35
CA GLU A 101 0.40 -14.25 -18.32
C GLU A 101 -0.14 -14.19 -16.89
N VAL A 102 -0.81 -13.09 -16.54
CA VAL A 102 -1.41 -12.88 -15.23
C VAL A 102 -2.90 -12.62 -15.38
N LEU A 103 -3.72 -13.49 -14.80
CA LEU A 103 -5.17 -13.31 -14.75
C LEU A 103 -5.54 -12.21 -13.74
N LEU A 104 -6.36 -11.27 -14.17
CA LEU A 104 -6.84 -10.15 -13.37
C LEU A 104 -8.36 -10.08 -13.44
N CYS A 105 -8.98 -9.53 -12.39
CA CYS A 105 -10.42 -9.24 -12.42
C CYS A 105 -10.69 -8.02 -13.30
N ASP A 106 -11.82 -8.06 -14.05
CA ASP A 106 -12.35 -6.92 -14.77
C ASP A 106 -13.88 -6.83 -14.50
N PRO A 107 -14.38 -5.78 -13.83
CA PRO A 107 -13.62 -4.63 -13.31
C PRO A 107 -12.70 -4.96 -12.13
N GLY A 108 -11.58 -4.26 -12.02
CA GLY A 108 -10.60 -4.41 -10.97
C GLY A 108 -9.81 -3.13 -10.70
N TYR A 109 -8.90 -3.19 -9.70
CA TYR A 109 -8.05 -2.05 -9.39
C TYR A 109 -7.10 -1.75 -10.57
N PRO A 110 -7.17 -0.55 -11.17
CA PRO A 110 -6.47 -0.27 -12.44
C PRO A 110 -4.95 -0.45 -12.38
N CYS A 111 -4.33 -0.20 -11.22
CA CYS A 111 -2.87 -0.31 -11.07
C CYS A 111 -2.35 -1.75 -11.21
N ASN A 112 -3.17 -2.77 -10.93
CA ASN A 112 -2.74 -4.17 -11.03
C ASN A 112 -2.23 -4.51 -12.43
N ARG A 113 -2.96 -4.09 -13.46
CA ARG A 113 -2.57 -4.26 -14.87
C ARG A 113 -1.24 -3.56 -15.18
N GLN A 114 -1.05 -2.38 -14.63
CA GLN A 114 0.17 -1.60 -14.82
C GLN A 114 1.38 -2.26 -14.15
N PHE A 115 1.21 -2.83 -12.95
CA PHE A 115 2.28 -3.56 -12.27
C PHE A 115 2.71 -4.80 -13.06
N VAL A 116 1.75 -5.57 -13.59
CA VAL A 116 2.08 -6.73 -14.45
C VAL A 116 2.89 -6.29 -15.66
N THR A 117 2.43 -5.24 -16.37
CA THR A 117 3.12 -4.72 -17.55
C THR A 117 4.50 -4.16 -17.22
N LEU A 118 4.67 -3.49 -16.07
CA LEU A 118 5.95 -2.92 -15.61
C LEU A 118 7.05 -3.98 -15.52
N PHE A 119 6.70 -5.20 -15.11
CA PHE A 119 7.62 -6.33 -15.00
C PHE A 119 7.64 -7.24 -16.24
N GLY A 120 7.10 -6.77 -17.37
CA GLY A 120 7.13 -7.50 -18.63
C GLY A 120 6.10 -8.61 -18.77
N GLY A 121 5.19 -8.76 -17.80
CA GLY A 121 4.07 -9.70 -17.87
C GLY A 121 2.96 -9.23 -18.80
N VAL A 122 2.06 -10.14 -19.14
CA VAL A 122 0.89 -9.91 -20.00
C VAL A 122 -0.38 -10.01 -19.14
N PRO A 123 -1.09 -8.89 -18.86
CA PRO A 123 -2.33 -8.92 -18.11
C PRO A 123 -3.48 -9.50 -18.96
N ARG A 124 -4.19 -10.49 -18.44
CA ARG A 124 -5.35 -11.14 -19.05
C ARG A 124 -6.61 -10.92 -18.24
#